data_1fae6bf6dd96029c89fdeff3de959dce
#
_entry.id   1fae6bf6dd96029c89fdeff3de959dce
#
_cell.length_a   1.000
_cell.length_b   1.000
_cell.length_c   1.000
_cell.angle_alpha   90.00
_cell.angle_beta   90.00
_cell.angle_gamma   90.00
#
_symmetry.space_group_name_H-M   'P 1'
#
loop_
_entity.id
_entity.type
_entity.pdbx_description
1 polymer ?
#
loop_
_entity_poly.entity_id
_entity_poly.type
_entity_poly.pdbx_seq_one_letter_code
_entity_poly.pdbx_strand_id
1 'polypeptide(L)'
;MKQFALFGLLFVLLSSICFAQTKPPKETAMSRFLRYVKIDTQSAEDQNKVPSTAKQWDLARLLEKELKELGVQSVRKSEFAIVYGMIPGNLPDNSKVPTIGFIGHMDTSPAVSGANVNPIIHKNYQGGDIVLPNDKTQVITVEKNPDLKNLIGDDIITADGTTLLGSDDKSGVAEIMTMIDILRQNPQIKHGNIAIAFTPDEEVGGGIDKFDIKGWGAKFAYTVDGEELGDVSDETFSARTATVTFHGLSTHPGTAKGIMINSMYAAGDFLSRFPTEVPNRPETTAGRESYIHPYIGTLDIETSVVKILLRDFDISGFAGLEQKVKDLVAETQKKYPNVKIDYSSELGYLNMKEVLKDYPQLTDYAIEAAKRAGIDAHRKPIRGGTDGSRLTAMGLPTPNLFTGGHNFHGKLEFNSRKGLEKSTETLINLVQIWAEKGGK
;
A
#
# COMPACT_ATOMS: atom_id res chain seq x y z
N MET A 1 16.87 84.00 15.34
CA MET A 1 16.39 82.67 15.80
C MET A 1 16.37 81.70 14.61
N LYS A 2 17.39 80.91 14.50
CA LYS A 2 17.49 79.90 13.42
C LYS A 2 17.23 78.54 14.04
N GLN A 3 16.13 77.87 13.61
CA GLN A 3 15.83 76.50 14.00
C GLN A 3 16.61 75.52 13.10
N PHE A 4 17.43 74.65 13.71
CA PHE A 4 18.07 73.54 13.06
C PHE A 4 17.12 72.33 13.14
N ALA A 5 16.68 71.88 12.00
CA ALA A 5 15.96 70.59 11.89
C ALA A 5 16.99 69.46 11.73
N LEU A 6 16.99 68.51 12.68
CA LEU A 6 17.84 67.34 12.68
C LEU A 6 17.08 66.23 11.96
N PHE A 7 17.49 65.81 10.73
CA PHE A 7 16.99 64.71 10.01
C PHE A 7 17.73 63.43 10.48
N GLY A 8 17.06 62.61 11.29
CA GLY A 8 17.55 61.29 11.66
C GLY A 8 17.31 60.27 10.52
N LEU A 9 18.38 59.79 9.89
CA LEU A 9 18.33 58.74 8.87
C LEU A 9 18.22 57.39 9.57
N LEU A 10 17.02 56.81 9.56
CA LEU A 10 16.76 55.44 10.07
C LEU A 10 17.21 54.45 9.01
N PHE A 11 18.38 53.83 9.17
CA PHE A 11 18.83 52.69 8.36
C PHE A 11 18.05 51.45 8.79
N VAL A 12 17.02 51.09 8.04
CA VAL A 12 16.37 49.77 8.17
C VAL A 12 17.27 48.75 7.46
N LEU A 13 18.04 48.00 8.22
CA LEU A 13 18.72 46.78 7.75
C LEU A 13 17.67 45.75 7.42
N LEU A 14 17.25 45.70 6.17
CA LEU A 14 16.56 44.54 5.59
C LEU A 14 17.58 43.39 5.51
N SER A 15 17.62 42.53 6.52
CA SER A 15 18.26 41.25 6.43
C SER A 15 17.45 40.40 5.42
N SER A 16 17.88 40.42 4.17
CA SER A 16 17.42 39.47 3.16
C SER A 16 17.78 38.07 3.65
N ILE A 17 16.81 37.37 4.24
CA ILE A 17 16.91 35.92 4.47
C ILE A 17 16.92 35.32 3.07
N CYS A 18 18.10 35.05 2.56
CA CYS A 18 18.29 34.29 1.31
C CYS A 18 17.83 32.86 1.62
N PHE A 19 16.59 32.53 1.34
CA PHE A 19 16.16 31.11 1.28
C PHE A 19 17.00 30.48 0.19
N ALA A 20 17.98 29.68 0.58
CA ALA A 20 18.76 28.87 -0.38
C ALA A 20 17.75 28.03 -1.18
N GLN A 21 17.69 28.29 -2.48
CA GLN A 21 16.79 27.56 -3.37
C GLN A 21 17.14 26.07 -3.29
N THR A 22 16.15 25.24 -2.99
CA THR A 22 16.33 23.78 -2.90
C THR A 22 16.80 23.25 -4.24
N LYS A 23 17.92 22.53 -4.26
CA LYS A 23 18.42 21.86 -5.48
C LYS A 23 17.45 20.72 -5.85
N PRO A 24 17.08 20.60 -7.12
CA PRO A 24 16.24 19.50 -7.57
C PRO A 24 16.97 18.15 -7.43
N PRO A 25 16.25 17.03 -7.43
CA PRO A 25 16.87 15.72 -7.47
C PRO A 25 17.64 15.51 -8.77
N LYS A 26 18.62 14.62 -8.76
CA LYS A 26 19.33 14.20 -9.99
C LYS A 26 18.39 13.47 -10.95
N GLU A 27 17.45 12.71 -10.39
CA GLU A 27 16.41 12.02 -11.11
C GLU A 27 15.06 12.26 -10.41
N THR A 28 14.04 12.65 -11.20
CA THR A 28 12.69 12.93 -10.67
C THR A 28 11.96 11.65 -10.26
N ALA A 29 10.96 11.76 -9.38
CA ALA A 29 10.11 10.62 -8.99
C ALA A 29 9.44 9.98 -10.21
N MET A 30 8.93 10.79 -11.15
CA MET A 30 8.35 10.30 -12.39
C MET A 30 9.36 9.51 -13.24
N SER A 31 10.60 9.98 -13.38
CA SER A 31 11.62 9.26 -14.14
C SER A 31 11.97 7.91 -13.51
N ARG A 32 12.15 7.86 -12.19
CA ARG A 32 12.38 6.62 -11.43
C ARG A 32 11.20 5.67 -11.59
N PHE A 33 9.99 6.17 -11.38
CA PHE A 33 8.75 5.40 -11.51
C PHE A 33 8.65 4.74 -12.89
N LEU A 34 8.85 5.50 -13.98
CA LEU A 34 8.80 4.99 -15.36
C LEU A 34 9.86 3.90 -15.65
N ARG A 35 10.97 3.87 -14.90
CA ARG A 35 11.96 2.78 -14.96
C ARG A 35 11.53 1.57 -14.15
N TYR A 36 11.06 1.79 -12.93
CA TYR A 36 10.73 0.71 -12.01
C TYR A 36 9.52 -0.10 -12.47
N VAL A 37 8.47 0.54 -13.03
CA VAL A 37 7.30 -0.18 -13.54
C VAL A 37 7.59 -1.14 -14.68
N LYS A 38 8.69 -0.94 -15.41
CA LYS A 38 9.11 -1.85 -16.50
C LYS A 38 9.77 -3.14 -16.01
N ILE A 39 10.13 -3.20 -14.73
CA ILE A 39 10.71 -4.40 -14.12
C ILE A 39 9.54 -5.26 -13.63
N ASP A 40 9.43 -6.48 -14.18
CA ASP A 40 8.42 -7.44 -13.71
C ASP A 40 8.79 -7.94 -12.31
N THR A 41 7.93 -7.63 -11.34
CA THR A 41 8.10 -8.02 -9.93
C THR A 41 6.86 -8.69 -9.38
N GLN A 42 5.98 -9.19 -10.24
CA GLN A 42 4.72 -9.79 -9.85
C GLN A 42 4.92 -10.91 -8.83
N SER A 43 4.21 -10.81 -7.70
CA SER A 43 4.13 -11.84 -6.67
C SER A 43 3.23 -13.01 -7.10
N ALA A 44 3.19 -14.06 -6.31
CA ALA A 44 2.37 -15.25 -6.57
C ALA A 44 1.78 -15.80 -5.28
N GLU A 45 0.49 -16.12 -5.33
CA GLU A 45 -0.24 -16.74 -4.22
C GLU A 45 0.28 -18.14 -3.88
N ASP A 46 -0.01 -18.60 -2.67
CA ASP A 46 0.22 -19.96 -2.19
C ASP A 46 1.67 -20.48 -2.34
N GLN A 47 2.67 -19.57 -2.26
CA GLN A 47 4.09 -19.94 -2.27
C GLN A 47 4.63 -20.11 -0.85
N ASN A 48 5.34 -21.22 -0.60
CA ASN A 48 6.00 -21.49 0.69
C ASN A 48 7.41 -20.89 0.78
N LYS A 49 7.65 -19.78 0.09
CA LYS A 49 8.95 -19.08 0.04
C LYS A 49 8.76 -17.57 -0.07
N VAL A 50 9.75 -16.81 0.41
CA VAL A 50 9.84 -15.35 0.28
C VAL A 50 11.17 -15.02 -0.40
N PRO A 51 11.21 -14.21 -1.47
CA PRO A 51 10.03 -13.74 -2.21
C PRO A 51 9.30 -14.88 -2.93
N SER A 52 7.99 -14.72 -3.09
CA SER A 52 7.12 -15.70 -3.77
C SER A 52 7.56 -15.97 -5.20
N THR A 53 8.10 -14.96 -5.88
CA THR A 53 8.68 -15.07 -7.21
C THR A 53 10.12 -14.58 -7.27
N ALA A 54 10.93 -15.19 -8.14
CA ALA A 54 12.32 -14.77 -8.35
C ALA A 54 12.44 -13.40 -9.05
N LYS A 55 11.41 -12.93 -9.71
CA LYS A 55 11.36 -11.64 -10.44
C LYS A 55 11.61 -10.45 -9.52
N GLN A 56 11.16 -10.50 -8.29
CA GLN A 56 11.30 -9.42 -7.30
C GLN A 56 12.77 -9.11 -6.96
N TRP A 57 13.68 -10.08 -7.14
CA TRP A 57 15.10 -9.87 -6.94
C TRP A 57 15.71 -8.84 -7.92
N ASP A 58 15.11 -8.63 -9.08
CA ASP A 58 15.66 -7.70 -10.07
C ASP A 58 15.54 -6.25 -9.59
N LEU A 59 14.38 -5.86 -9.07
CA LEU A 59 14.19 -4.55 -8.47
C LEU A 59 14.97 -4.42 -7.15
N ALA A 60 14.97 -5.46 -6.30
CA ALA A 60 15.73 -5.44 -5.05
C ALA A 60 17.24 -5.19 -5.27
N ARG A 61 17.85 -5.80 -6.30
CA ARG A 61 19.24 -5.57 -6.67
C ARG A 61 19.48 -4.14 -7.20
N LEU A 62 18.54 -3.62 -7.98
CA LEU A 62 18.61 -2.26 -8.49
C LEU A 62 18.55 -1.24 -7.35
N LEU A 63 17.58 -1.38 -6.44
CA LEU A 63 17.42 -0.47 -5.31
C LEU A 63 18.60 -0.51 -4.35
N GLU A 64 19.15 -1.70 -4.06
CA GLU A 64 20.39 -1.83 -3.27
C GLU A 64 21.55 -1.04 -3.91
N LYS A 65 21.71 -1.15 -5.23
CA LYS A 65 22.74 -0.42 -5.98
C LYS A 65 22.51 1.09 -5.91
N GLU A 66 21.29 1.55 -6.22
CA GLU A 66 20.96 2.97 -6.24
C GLU A 66 21.06 3.63 -4.85
N LEU A 67 20.68 2.93 -3.77
CA LEU A 67 20.88 3.43 -2.41
C LEU A 67 22.38 3.64 -2.11
N LYS A 68 23.26 2.72 -2.53
CA LYS A 68 24.71 2.87 -2.38
C LYS A 68 25.23 4.06 -3.19
N GLU A 69 24.76 4.26 -4.43
CA GLU A 69 25.12 5.38 -5.29
C GLU A 69 24.67 6.73 -4.74
N LEU A 70 23.52 6.77 -4.05
CA LEU A 70 23.03 7.94 -3.32
C LEU A 70 23.78 8.17 -1.99
N GLY A 71 24.71 7.28 -1.60
CA GLY A 71 25.50 7.40 -0.38
C GLY A 71 24.70 7.10 0.89
N VAL A 72 23.66 6.29 0.81
CA VAL A 72 22.95 5.75 1.97
C VAL A 72 23.87 4.79 2.71
N GLN A 73 23.84 4.84 4.03
CA GLN A 73 24.70 4.01 4.89
C GLN A 73 24.00 2.69 5.26
N SER A 74 24.78 1.70 5.70
CA SER A 74 24.28 0.40 6.15
C SER A 74 23.35 -0.29 5.14
N VAL A 75 23.57 -0.04 3.84
CA VAL A 75 22.78 -0.67 2.79
C VAL A 75 23.06 -2.17 2.78
N ARG A 76 22.00 -2.95 3.01
CA ARG A 76 22.03 -4.42 2.99
C ARG A 76 20.77 -4.96 2.33
N LYS A 77 20.87 -6.14 1.78
CA LYS A 77 19.76 -6.91 1.27
C LYS A 77 19.72 -8.27 1.96
N SER A 78 18.55 -8.64 2.47
CA SER A 78 18.36 -9.93 3.15
C SER A 78 18.25 -11.09 2.16
N GLU A 79 18.31 -12.31 2.67
CA GLU A 79 18.00 -13.53 1.90
C GLU A 79 16.53 -13.63 1.45
N PHE A 80 15.68 -12.75 1.94
CA PHE A 80 14.27 -12.63 1.59
C PHE A 80 13.99 -11.46 0.63
N ALA A 81 15.00 -10.92 -0.06
CA ALA A 81 14.93 -9.77 -0.94
C ALA A 81 14.53 -8.42 -0.27
N ILE A 82 14.43 -8.34 1.06
CA ILE A 82 14.18 -7.06 1.72
C ILE A 82 15.45 -6.22 1.66
N VAL A 83 15.33 -4.99 1.14
CA VAL A 83 16.44 -4.03 1.04
C VAL A 83 16.34 -3.01 2.17
N TYR A 84 17.42 -2.80 2.89
CA TYR A 84 17.50 -1.86 4.01
C TYR A 84 18.57 -0.80 3.77
N GLY A 85 18.36 0.37 4.35
CA GLY A 85 19.35 1.46 4.35
C GLY A 85 19.13 2.43 5.51
N MET A 86 20.12 3.28 5.78
CA MET A 86 20.07 4.30 6.83
C MET A 86 20.66 5.61 6.33
N ILE A 87 19.95 6.71 6.53
CA ILE A 87 20.43 8.07 6.35
C ILE A 87 20.69 8.65 7.72
N PRO A 88 21.95 8.92 8.10
CA PRO A 88 22.24 9.57 9.37
C PRO A 88 21.64 10.97 9.42
N GLY A 89 21.07 11.33 10.56
CA GLY A 89 20.55 12.65 10.82
C GLY A 89 21.63 13.74 10.77
N ASN A 90 21.22 14.94 10.42
CA ASN A 90 22.10 16.11 10.30
C ASN A 90 21.83 17.18 11.37
N LEU A 91 21.16 16.81 12.46
CA LEU A 91 20.92 17.69 13.61
C LEU A 91 22.16 17.77 14.51
N PRO A 92 22.34 18.88 15.26
CA PRO A 92 23.40 18.98 16.27
C PRO A 92 23.33 17.88 17.33
N ASP A 93 22.11 17.42 17.67
CA ASP A 93 21.84 16.33 18.60
C ASP A 93 20.70 15.46 18.06
N ASN A 94 21.06 14.38 17.37
CA ASN A 94 20.09 13.43 16.80
C ASN A 94 19.40 12.56 17.87
N SER A 95 19.91 12.52 19.12
CA SER A 95 19.32 11.68 20.18
C SER A 95 17.94 12.17 20.64
N LYS A 96 17.59 13.41 20.33
CA LYS A 96 16.29 14.02 20.67
C LYS A 96 15.18 13.70 19.69
N VAL A 97 15.51 13.11 18.55
CA VAL A 97 14.54 12.78 17.50
C VAL A 97 14.59 11.28 17.27
N PRO A 98 13.45 10.57 17.31
CA PRO A 98 13.44 9.15 17.03
C PRO A 98 13.87 8.87 15.58
N THR A 99 14.48 7.71 15.34
CA THR A 99 14.68 7.22 13.98
C THR A 99 13.31 6.90 13.36
N ILE A 100 13.03 7.50 12.20
CA ILE A 100 11.78 7.30 11.46
C ILE A 100 12.05 6.46 10.23
N GLY A 101 11.20 5.45 10.01
CA GLY A 101 11.29 4.56 8.85
C GLY A 101 10.36 4.96 7.72
N PHE A 102 10.79 4.70 6.47
CA PHE A 102 9.92 4.72 5.28
C PHE A 102 10.03 3.39 4.55
N ILE A 103 8.89 2.86 4.15
CA ILE A 103 8.75 1.54 3.55
C ILE A 103 7.89 1.67 2.29
N GLY A 104 8.34 1.05 1.19
CA GLY A 104 7.54 0.79 0.00
C GLY A 104 7.70 -0.65 -0.41
N HIS A 105 6.67 -1.27 -0.99
CA HIS A 105 6.81 -2.63 -1.49
C HIS A 105 7.20 -2.69 -2.97
N MET A 106 7.90 -3.74 -3.34
CA MET A 106 8.49 -3.89 -4.67
C MET A 106 7.63 -4.71 -5.62
N ASP A 107 6.85 -5.63 -5.06
CA ASP A 107 6.04 -6.53 -5.86
C ASP A 107 4.81 -5.82 -6.44
N THR A 108 4.18 -6.48 -7.38
CA THR A 108 2.89 -6.08 -7.94
C THR A 108 1.90 -7.21 -7.81
N SER A 109 0.63 -6.85 -7.73
CA SER A 109 -0.49 -7.76 -7.56
C SER A 109 -0.50 -8.90 -8.61
N PRO A 110 -0.83 -10.13 -8.20
CA PRO A 110 -1.04 -11.24 -9.15
C PRO A 110 -2.37 -11.14 -9.92
N ALA A 111 -3.26 -10.19 -9.57
CA ALA A 111 -4.60 -10.07 -10.16
C ALA A 111 -4.58 -9.79 -11.67
N VAL A 112 -3.62 -8.96 -12.13
CA VAL A 112 -3.42 -8.63 -13.55
C VAL A 112 -1.93 -8.69 -13.86
N SER A 113 -1.56 -9.11 -15.08
CA SER A 113 -0.16 -9.23 -15.48
C SER A 113 0.62 -7.93 -15.27
N GLY A 114 1.77 -8.04 -14.57
CA GLY A 114 2.78 -6.99 -14.43
C GLY A 114 3.99 -7.18 -15.35
N ALA A 115 3.91 -8.09 -16.32
CA ALA A 115 5.00 -8.36 -17.26
C ALA A 115 4.93 -7.45 -18.49
N ASN A 116 6.08 -6.92 -18.90
CA ASN A 116 6.22 -6.05 -20.09
C ASN A 116 5.37 -4.77 -20.00
N VAL A 117 5.26 -4.18 -18.83
CA VAL A 117 4.54 -2.91 -18.64
C VAL A 117 5.09 -1.85 -19.58
N ASN A 118 4.21 -1.26 -20.37
CA ASN A 118 4.49 -0.16 -21.29
C ASN A 118 3.80 1.11 -20.79
N PRO A 119 4.49 1.96 -19.98
CA PRO A 119 3.87 3.16 -19.43
C PRO A 119 3.65 4.21 -20.53
N ILE A 120 2.45 4.76 -20.56
CA ILE A 120 2.00 5.81 -21.48
C ILE A 120 1.88 7.13 -20.72
N ILE A 121 2.44 8.20 -21.24
CA ILE A 121 2.34 9.54 -20.67
C ILE A 121 1.33 10.37 -21.49
N HIS A 122 0.21 10.71 -20.87
CA HIS A 122 -0.79 11.62 -21.41
C HIS A 122 -0.42 13.04 -20.97
N LYS A 123 0.40 13.71 -21.79
CA LYS A 123 0.96 15.04 -21.46
C LYS A 123 -0.12 16.12 -21.44
N ASN A 124 -0.03 16.99 -20.42
CA ASN A 124 -0.87 18.17 -20.31
C ASN A 124 -2.37 17.81 -20.49
N TYR A 125 -2.85 16.89 -19.67
CA TYR A 125 -4.21 16.36 -19.75
C TYR A 125 -5.26 17.49 -19.76
N GLN A 126 -6.13 17.49 -20.76
CA GLN A 126 -7.12 18.56 -20.98
C GLN A 126 -8.52 18.19 -20.49
N GLY A 127 -8.67 17.10 -19.78
CA GLY A 127 -9.97 16.57 -19.35
C GLY A 127 -10.54 15.54 -20.32
N GLY A 128 -11.61 14.86 -19.89
CA GLY A 128 -12.28 13.79 -20.64
C GLY A 128 -11.75 12.40 -20.29
N ASP A 129 -12.35 11.39 -20.91
CA ASP A 129 -12.00 10.00 -20.68
C ASP A 129 -10.67 9.63 -21.34
N ILE A 130 -9.91 8.75 -20.72
CA ILE A 130 -8.61 8.26 -21.26
C ILE A 130 -8.83 6.85 -21.80
N VAL A 131 -8.74 6.69 -23.12
CA VAL A 131 -8.80 5.39 -23.81
C VAL A 131 -7.40 4.81 -23.90
N LEU A 132 -7.20 3.58 -23.40
CA LEU A 132 -5.88 2.97 -23.42
C LEU A 132 -5.53 2.44 -24.81
N PRO A 133 -4.30 2.66 -25.32
CA PRO A 133 -4.01 2.53 -26.75
C PRO A 133 -4.06 1.10 -27.30
N ASN A 134 -3.65 0.09 -26.51
CA ASN A 134 -3.54 -1.30 -26.96
C ASN A 134 -4.77 -2.16 -26.64
N ASP A 135 -5.68 -1.65 -25.77
CA ASP A 135 -6.99 -2.24 -25.53
C ASP A 135 -8.02 -1.11 -25.36
N LYS A 136 -8.66 -0.73 -26.45
CA LYS A 136 -9.62 0.38 -26.49
C LYS A 136 -10.91 0.13 -25.70
N THR A 137 -11.12 -1.08 -25.21
CA THR A 137 -12.23 -1.38 -24.29
C THR A 137 -11.91 -0.94 -22.87
N GLN A 138 -10.61 -0.70 -22.57
CA GLN A 138 -10.14 -0.17 -21.31
C GLN A 138 -10.17 1.36 -21.37
N VAL A 139 -11.10 1.96 -20.61
CA VAL A 139 -11.32 3.41 -20.59
C VAL A 139 -11.38 3.88 -19.14
N ILE A 140 -10.48 4.79 -18.78
CA ILE A 140 -10.52 5.49 -17.49
C ILE A 140 -11.49 6.66 -17.66
N THR A 141 -12.72 6.51 -17.14
CA THR A 141 -13.77 7.51 -17.32
C THR A 141 -13.76 8.53 -16.19
N VAL A 142 -14.04 9.80 -16.52
CA VAL A 142 -14.19 10.88 -15.51
C VAL A 142 -15.37 10.61 -14.56
N GLU A 143 -16.39 9.91 -15.03
CA GLU A 143 -17.54 9.52 -14.20
C GLU A 143 -17.12 8.62 -13.02
N LYS A 144 -16.29 7.60 -13.30
CA LYS A 144 -15.80 6.66 -12.28
C LYS A 144 -14.56 7.16 -11.54
N ASN A 145 -13.84 8.13 -12.09
CA ASN A 145 -12.60 8.70 -11.57
C ASN A 145 -12.72 10.23 -11.51
N PRO A 146 -13.53 10.79 -10.60
CA PRO A 146 -13.79 12.23 -10.52
C PRO A 146 -12.53 13.05 -10.28
N ASP A 147 -11.49 12.46 -9.67
CA ASP A 147 -10.21 13.11 -9.40
C ASP A 147 -9.41 13.49 -10.65
N LEU A 148 -9.71 12.89 -11.80
CA LEU A 148 -9.18 13.33 -13.09
C LEU A 148 -9.43 14.82 -13.35
N LYS A 149 -10.50 15.40 -12.78
CA LYS A 149 -10.80 16.84 -12.89
C LYS A 149 -9.76 17.71 -12.19
N ASN A 150 -9.12 17.19 -11.15
CA ASN A 150 -8.07 17.88 -10.39
C ASN A 150 -6.69 17.76 -11.06
N LEU A 151 -6.60 16.93 -12.12
CA LEU A 151 -5.38 16.65 -12.86
C LEU A 151 -5.31 17.35 -14.22
N ILE A 152 -6.28 18.25 -14.53
CA ILE A 152 -6.23 19.05 -15.77
C ILE A 152 -4.96 19.90 -15.79
N GLY A 153 -4.20 19.81 -16.89
CA GLY A 153 -2.92 20.48 -17.06
C GLY A 153 -1.72 19.69 -16.55
N ASP A 154 -1.94 18.52 -15.93
CA ASP A 154 -0.87 17.63 -15.48
C ASP A 154 -0.55 16.52 -16.51
N ASP A 155 0.56 15.80 -16.31
CA ASP A 155 0.92 14.62 -17.06
C ASP A 155 0.38 13.39 -16.33
N ILE A 156 -0.54 12.64 -16.96
CA ILE A 156 -1.08 11.40 -16.41
C ILE A 156 -0.32 10.20 -16.99
N ILE A 157 -0.03 9.23 -16.13
CA ILE A 157 0.70 8.01 -16.48
C ILE A 157 -0.24 6.83 -16.35
N THR A 158 -0.39 6.03 -17.41
CA THR A 158 -1.17 4.78 -17.45
C THR A 158 -0.32 3.64 -18.01
N ALA A 159 -0.77 2.40 -17.88
CA ALA A 159 -0.33 1.33 -18.76
C ALA A 159 -1.01 1.47 -20.15
N ASP A 160 -0.65 0.59 -21.08
CA ASP A 160 -1.22 0.60 -22.43
C ASP A 160 -2.57 -0.12 -22.58
N GLY A 161 -3.10 -0.70 -21.48
CA GLY A 161 -4.36 -1.45 -21.42
C GLY A 161 -4.18 -2.97 -21.44
N THR A 162 -2.96 -3.49 -21.61
CA THR A 162 -2.70 -4.95 -21.61
C THR A 162 -2.25 -5.48 -20.25
N THR A 163 -1.66 -4.61 -19.41
CA THR A 163 -1.13 -4.92 -18.08
C THR A 163 -1.68 -3.96 -17.04
N LEU A 164 -1.43 -4.24 -15.75
CA LEU A 164 -1.45 -3.19 -14.73
C LEU A 164 -0.30 -2.19 -14.98
N LEU A 165 -0.30 -1.05 -14.29
CA LEU A 165 0.80 -0.07 -14.36
C LEU A 165 1.92 -0.38 -13.35
N GLY A 166 1.55 -0.81 -12.14
CA GLY A 166 2.46 -1.02 -11.00
C GLY A 166 2.72 0.28 -10.23
N SER A 167 1.76 1.20 -10.21
CA SER A 167 1.78 2.35 -9.31
C SER A 167 1.75 1.90 -7.86
N ASP A 168 1.01 0.87 -7.57
CA ASP A 168 1.04 0.07 -6.37
C ASP A 168 2.18 -0.97 -6.47
N ASP A 169 3.32 -0.83 -5.74
CA ASP A 169 3.70 0.37 -4.99
C ASP A 169 5.06 0.93 -5.48
N LYS A 170 5.33 0.81 -6.80
CA LYS A 170 6.56 1.38 -7.37
C LYS A 170 6.55 2.92 -7.39
N SER A 171 5.36 3.55 -7.17
CA SER A 171 5.28 4.98 -6.92
C SER A 171 5.90 5.34 -5.58
N GLY A 172 5.49 4.71 -4.48
CA GLY A 172 6.08 4.94 -3.17
C GLY A 172 7.57 4.63 -3.13
N VAL A 173 8.01 3.54 -3.79
CA VAL A 173 9.44 3.25 -3.97
C VAL A 173 10.16 4.41 -4.67
N ALA A 174 9.62 4.95 -5.76
CA ALA A 174 10.21 6.05 -6.51
C ALA A 174 10.24 7.36 -5.71
N GLU A 175 9.21 7.62 -4.93
CA GLU A 175 9.06 8.80 -4.06
C GLU A 175 10.07 8.77 -2.92
N ILE A 176 10.21 7.63 -2.23
CA ILE A 176 11.21 7.43 -1.18
C ILE A 176 12.63 7.62 -1.75
N MET A 177 12.94 7.03 -2.89
CA MET A 177 14.25 7.16 -3.55
C MET A 177 14.53 8.60 -3.98
N THR A 178 13.50 9.35 -4.38
CA THR A 178 13.63 10.76 -4.77
C THR A 178 13.78 11.66 -3.55
N MET A 179 13.06 11.41 -2.46
CA MET A 179 13.27 12.08 -1.17
C MET A 179 14.75 11.95 -0.73
N ILE A 180 15.32 10.73 -0.80
CA ILE A 180 16.73 10.50 -0.45
C ILE A 180 17.66 11.37 -1.29
N ASP A 181 17.45 11.40 -2.61
CA ASP A 181 18.26 12.18 -3.55
C ASP A 181 18.19 13.67 -3.20
N ILE A 182 16.99 14.22 -2.94
CA ILE A 182 16.80 15.61 -2.55
C ILE A 182 17.52 15.93 -1.23
N LEU A 183 17.36 15.09 -0.19
CA LEU A 183 18.03 15.30 1.10
C LEU A 183 19.56 15.28 0.98
N ARG A 184 20.11 14.40 0.14
CA ARG A 184 21.56 14.31 -0.12
C ARG A 184 22.11 15.55 -0.84
N GLN A 185 21.32 16.15 -1.73
CA GLN A 185 21.72 17.37 -2.43
C GLN A 185 21.49 18.64 -1.62
N ASN A 186 20.67 18.58 -0.56
CA ASN A 186 20.24 19.71 0.23
C ASN A 186 20.53 19.49 1.74
N PRO A 187 21.80 19.47 2.17
CA PRO A 187 22.16 19.20 3.57
C PRO A 187 21.65 20.25 4.57
N GLN A 188 21.14 21.39 4.08
CA GLN A 188 20.45 22.38 4.90
C GLN A 188 19.07 21.92 5.37
N ILE A 189 18.42 20.96 4.69
CA ILE A 189 17.16 20.36 5.13
C ILE A 189 17.46 19.52 6.38
N LYS A 190 16.89 19.93 7.51
CA LYS A 190 17.13 19.28 8.81
C LYS A 190 16.27 18.05 8.99
N HIS A 191 16.89 16.96 9.42
CA HIS A 191 16.22 15.68 9.69
C HIS A 191 16.97 14.87 10.75
N GLY A 192 16.26 14.02 11.49
CA GLY A 192 16.83 12.96 12.33
C GLY A 192 17.36 11.79 11.51
N ASN A 193 17.65 10.68 12.14
CA ASN A 193 17.97 9.43 11.43
C ASN A 193 16.75 8.95 10.65
N ILE A 194 16.96 8.55 9.40
CA ILE A 194 15.91 8.01 8.52
C ILE A 194 16.29 6.60 8.12
N ALA A 195 15.48 5.63 8.49
CA ALA A 195 15.62 4.24 8.08
C ALA A 195 14.77 3.99 6.82
N ILE A 196 15.32 3.26 5.86
CA ILE A 196 14.67 2.95 4.58
C ILE A 196 14.52 1.45 4.46
N ALA A 197 13.38 0.98 3.98
CA ALA A 197 13.22 -0.41 3.59
C ALA A 197 12.34 -0.54 2.33
N PHE A 198 12.66 -1.57 1.52
CA PHE A 198 11.82 -2.01 0.42
C PHE A 198 11.53 -3.49 0.61
N THR A 199 10.25 -3.85 0.59
CA THR A 199 9.73 -5.18 0.92
C THR A 199 9.25 -5.94 -0.30
N PRO A 200 9.36 -7.28 -0.34
CA PRO A 200 8.69 -8.13 -1.30
C PRO A 200 7.36 -8.63 -0.74
N ASP A 201 6.50 -9.21 -1.60
CA ASP A 201 5.33 -10.03 -1.25
C ASP A 201 4.31 -9.34 -0.33
N GLU A 202 4.17 -8.01 -0.43
CA GLU A 202 3.09 -7.29 0.28
C GLU A 202 1.73 -7.79 -0.20
N GLU A 203 1.54 -7.85 -1.51
CA GLU A 203 0.31 -8.18 -2.23
C GLU A 203 -0.24 -9.59 -1.94
N VAL A 204 0.63 -10.47 -1.47
CA VAL A 204 0.29 -11.83 -1.04
C VAL A 204 0.52 -12.06 0.46
N GLY A 205 0.95 -11.00 1.15
CA GLY A 205 0.99 -10.93 2.61
C GLY A 205 2.10 -11.75 3.29
N GLY A 206 3.21 -12.05 2.61
CA GLY A 206 4.26 -12.94 3.15
C GLY A 206 5.58 -12.26 3.52
N GLY A 207 5.92 -11.15 2.84
CA GLY A 207 7.26 -10.56 2.91
C GLY A 207 7.60 -9.96 4.26
N ILE A 208 6.67 -9.24 4.86
CA ILE A 208 6.89 -8.51 6.11
C ILE A 208 7.15 -9.40 7.32
N ASP A 209 6.71 -10.67 7.30
CA ASP A 209 6.99 -11.62 8.37
C ASP A 209 8.49 -11.93 8.54
N LYS A 210 9.29 -11.59 7.52
CA LYS A 210 10.76 -11.72 7.52
C LYS A 210 11.48 -10.41 7.82
N PHE A 211 10.76 -9.36 8.20
CA PHE A 211 11.32 -8.04 8.45
C PHE A 211 12.12 -7.99 9.76
N ASP A 212 13.35 -7.49 9.67
CA ASP A 212 14.24 -7.33 10.82
C ASP A 212 14.00 -5.98 11.51
N ILE A 213 12.89 -5.83 12.24
CA ILE A 213 12.53 -4.58 12.94
C ILE A 213 13.66 -4.11 13.84
N LYS A 214 14.25 -5.03 14.62
CA LYS A 214 15.30 -4.69 15.59
C LYS A 214 16.59 -4.23 14.92
N GLY A 215 17.05 -4.93 13.88
CA GLY A 215 18.26 -4.59 13.16
C GLY A 215 18.07 -3.39 12.22
N TRP A 216 16.83 -3.05 11.84
CA TRP A 216 16.49 -1.85 11.08
C TRP A 216 16.54 -0.59 11.93
N GLY A 217 16.11 -0.67 13.20
CA GLY A 217 16.34 0.35 14.21
C GLY A 217 15.43 1.57 14.15
N ALA A 218 14.36 1.56 13.37
CA ALA A 218 13.33 2.60 13.41
C ALA A 218 12.47 2.44 14.68
N LYS A 219 12.11 3.55 15.30
CA LYS A 219 11.16 3.59 16.43
C LYS A 219 9.72 3.68 15.94
N PHE A 220 9.50 4.38 14.84
CA PHE A 220 8.23 4.56 14.15
C PHE A 220 8.50 4.47 12.65
N ALA A 221 7.50 4.09 11.87
CA ALA A 221 7.65 4.04 10.43
C ALA A 221 6.40 4.55 9.71
N TYR A 222 6.48 4.66 8.40
CA TYR A 222 5.39 4.96 7.48
C TYR A 222 5.54 4.05 6.26
N THR A 223 4.48 3.37 5.87
CA THR A 223 4.37 2.83 4.52
C THR A 223 3.97 3.95 3.57
N VAL A 224 4.53 3.99 2.37
CA VAL A 224 4.22 4.96 1.32
C VAL A 224 3.55 4.18 0.20
N ASP A 225 2.29 3.80 0.44
CA ASP A 225 1.57 2.76 -0.27
C ASP A 225 0.05 3.04 -0.31
N GLY A 226 -0.32 4.31 -0.17
CA GLY A 226 -1.72 4.74 -0.24
C GLY A 226 -2.12 5.21 -1.64
N GLU A 227 -3.41 5.40 -1.85
CA GLU A 227 -3.98 5.84 -3.12
C GLU A 227 -3.89 7.36 -3.28
N GLU A 228 -5.03 8.03 -3.23
CA GLU A 228 -5.25 9.44 -3.56
C GLU A 228 -4.45 10.41 -2.69
N LEU A 229 -4.01 11.51 -3.29
CA LEU A 229 -3.33 12.58 -2.58
C LEU A 229 -4.17 13.12 -1.41
N GLY A 230 -3.57 13.10 -0.21
CA GLY A 230 -4.19 13.59 1.01
C GLY A 230 -4.73 12.49 1.93
N ASP A 231 -4.83 11.26 1.46
CA ASP A 231 -5.26 10.12 2.26
C ASP A 231 -4.15 9.68 3.23
N VAL A 232 -4.32 9.91 4.51
CA VAL A 232 -3.43 9.41 5.56
C VAL A 232 -4.18 8.37 6.38
N SER A 233 -3.66 7.15 6.42
CA SER A 233 -4.39 6.03 7.02
C SER A 233 -3.72 5.53 8.30
N ASP A 234 -4.46 5.61 9.40
CA ASP A 234 -4.11 5.06 10.72
C ASP A 234 -5.09 3.98 11.19
N GLU A 235 -5.95 3.53 10.29
CA GLU A 235 -7.00 2.55 10.54
C GLU A 235 -7.13 1.60 9.35
N THR A 236 -7.14 0.29 9.61
CA THR A 236 -7.36 -0.77 8.62
C THR A 236 -8.50 -1.66 9.05
N PHE A 237 -9.04 -2.48 8.14
CA PHE A 237 -9.78 -3.64 8.59
C PHE A 237 -8.91 -4.52 9.50
N SER A 238 -9.57 -5.23 10.42
CA SER A 238 -9.07 -6.50 10.91
C SER A 238 -9.46 -7.61 9.92
N ALA A 239 -8.66 -8.66 9.83
CA ALA A 239 -8.84 -9.72 8.84
C ALA A 239 -8.90 -11.10 9.48
N ARG A 240 -9.90 -11.89 9.06
CA ARG A 240 -9.94 -13.33 9.26
C ARG A 240 -10.10 -14.04 7.92
N THR A 241 -9.59 -15.26 7.83
CA THR A 241 -9.86 -16.16 6.72
C THR A 241 -10.56 -17.40 7.26
N ALA A 242 -11.79 -17.63 6.81
CA ALA A 242 -12.50 -18.86 7.07
C ALA A 242 -12.24 -19.85 5.94
N THR A 243 -12.09 -21.13 6.29
CA THR A 243 -11.95 -22.25 5.36
C THR A 243 -13.07 -23.22 5.59
N VAL A 244 -13.81 -23.55 4.52
CA VAL A 244 -14.86 -24.57 4.53
C VAL A 244 -14.41 -25.71 3.64
N THR A 245 -14.30 -26.92 4.22
CA THR A 245 -13.86 -28.13 3.52
C THR A 245 -15.00 -29.11 3.44
N PHE A 246 -15.31 -29.53 2.23
CA PHE A 246 -16.36 -30.53 1.91
C PHE A 246 -15.71 -31.87 1.56
N HIS A 247 -16.04 -32.94 2.29
CA HIS A 247 -15.46 -34.24 2.10
C HIS A 247 -16.45 -35.15 1.37
N GLY A 248 -16.01 -35.70 0.25
CA GLY A 248 -16.72 -36.67 -0.55
C GLY A 248 -16.10 -38.07 -0.52
N LEU A 249 -16.48 -38.88 -1.45
CA LEU A 249 -15.95 -40.24 -1.67
C LEU A 249 -15.92 -40.50 -3.17
N SER A 250 -14.73 -40.64 -3.74
CA SER A 250 -14.55 -40.96 -5.16
C SER A 250 -14.66 -42.47 -5.40
N THR A 251 -15.20 -42.82 -6.55
CA THR A 251 -15.18 -44.22 -7.09
C THR A 251 -15.34 -44.13 -8.60
N HIS A 252 -15.15 -45.28 -9.28
CA HIS A 252 -15.31 -45.33 -10.73
C HIS A 252 -16.76 -44.95 -11.13
N PRO A 253 -16.96 -44.00 -12.03
CA PRO A 253 -18.29 -43.47 -12.37
C PRO A 253 -19.28 -44.53 -12.83
N GLY A 254 -18.82 -45.54 -13.56
CA GLY A 254 -19.65 -46.65 -14.05
C GLY A 254 -20.23 -47.57 -12.95
N THR A 255 -19.65 -47.52 -11.73
CA THR A 255 -20.10 -48.33 -10.58
C THR A 255 -20.45 -47.47 -9.37
N ALA A 256 -20.64 -46.16 -9.57
CA ALA A 256 -20.79 -45.15 -8.50
C ALA A 256 -22.15 -45.13 -7.80
N LYS A 257 -23.16 -45.85 -8.32
CA LYS A 257 -24.53 -45.82 -7.78
C LYS A 257 -24.56 -46.27 -6.32
N GLY A 258 -24.96 -45.38 -5.43
CA GLY A 258 -25.07 -45.64 -3.99
C GLY A 258 -23.74 -45.65 -3.23
N ILE A 259 -22.61 -45.32 -3.89
CA ILE A 259 -21.26 -45.31 -3.29
C ILE A 259 -20.65 -43.93 -3.34
N MET A 260 -20.61 -43.33 -4.55
CA MET A 260 -19.95 -42.02 -4.73
C MET A 260 -20.65 -40.91 -3.96
N ILE A 261 -19.87 -40.11 -3.27
CA ILE A 261 -20.29 -38.85 -2.64
C ILE A 261 -19.48 -37.73 -3.30
N ASN A 262 -20.12 -36.95 -4.13
CA ASN A 262 -19.43 -35.86 -4.83
C ASN A 262 -19.51 -34.57 -4.02
N SER A 263 -18.36 -34.14 -3.44
CA SER A 263 -18.27 -32.93 -2.61
C SER A 263 -18.54 -31.63 -3.38
N MET A 264 -18.33 -31.64 -4.71
CA MET A 264 -18.54 -30.47 -5.57
C MET A 264 -19.98 -29.97 -5.57
N TYR A 265 -20.97 -30.87 -5.41
CA TYR A 265 -22.37 -30.45 -5.38
C TYR A 265 -22.71 -29.67 -4.12
N ALA A 266 -22.17 -30.09 -2.96
CA ALA A 266 -22.35 -29.35 -1.72
C ALA A 266 -21.62 -28.04 -1.73
N ALA A 267 -20.38 -28.00 -2.22
CA ALA A 267 -19.59 -26.77 -2.35
C ALA A 267 -20.23 -25.77 -3.33
N GLY A 268 -20.74 -26.22 -4.46
CA GLY A 268 -21.46 -25.39 -5.42
C GLY A 268 -22.75 -24.79 -4.87
N ASP A 269 -23.55 -25.61 -4.14
CA ASP A 269 -24.76 -25.13 -3.46
C ASP A 269 -24.42 -24.09 -2.38
N PHE A 270 -23.40 -24.34 -1.58
CA PHE A 270 -22.89 -23.39 -0.58
C PHE A 270 -22.52 -22.05 -1.20
N LEU A 271 -21.72 -22.06 -2.27
CA LEU A 271 -21.30 -20.83 -2.98
C LEU A 271 -22.48 -20.10 -3.63
N SER A 272 -23.45 -20.82 -4.18
CA SER A 272 -24.61 -20.22 -4.86
C SER A 272 -25.51 -19.38 -3.95
N ARG A 273 -25.38 -19.52 -2.65
CA ARG A 273 -26.15 -18.79 -1.64
C ARG A 273 -25.58 -17.41 -1.34
N PHE A 274 -24.29 -17.16 -1.59
CA PHE A 274 -23.68 -15.87 -1.24
C PHE A 274 -24.37 -14.68 -1.92
N PRO A 275 -24.69 -14.70 -3.22
CA PRO A 275 -25.35 -13.56 -3.86
C PRO A 275 -26.71 -13.19 -3.27
N THR A 276 -27.41 -14.13 -2.68
CA THR A 276 -28.80 -13.97 -2.20
C THR A 276 -28.92 -13.88 -0.68
N GLU A 277 -28.07 -14.56 0.07
CA GLU A 277 -28.19 -14.71 1.52
C GLU A 277 -27.13 -13.95 2.31
N VAL A 278 -26.05 -13.48 1.66
CA VAL A 278 -25.00 -12.66 2.28
C VAL A 278 -25.09 -11.24 1.71
N PRO A 279 -25.75 -10.30 2.38
CA PRO A 279 -25.94 -8.95 1.85
C PRO A 279 -24.65 -8.12 1.84
N ASN A 280 -23.75 -8.38 2.77
CA ASN A 280 -22.51 -7.63 2.93
C ASN A 280 -21.34 -8.34 2.24
N ARG A 281 -21.17 -8.05 0.97
CA ARG A 281 -20.07 -8.51 0.12
C ARG A 281 -19.26 -7.31 -0.38
N PRO A 282 -18.02 -7.48 -0.88
CA PRO A 282 -17.24 -6.36 -1.42
C PRO A 282 -17.99 -5.52 -2.45
N GLU A 283 -18.73 -6.17 -3.36
CA GLU A 283 -19.50 -5.52 -4.42
C GLU A 283 -20.78 -4.79 -3.94
N THR A 284 -21.16 -4.95 -2.67
CA THR A 284 -22.39 -4.36 -2.09
C THR A 284 -22.13 -3.47 -0.88
N THR A 285 -20.86 -3.30 -0.47
CA THR A 285 -20.48 -2.57 0.74
C THR A 285 -19.46 -1.48 0.43
N ALA A 286 -19.50 -0.40 1.21
CA ALA A 286 -18.56 0.72 1.10
C ALA A 286 -18.20 1.29 2.49
N GLY A 287 -17.28 2.23 2.53
CA GLY A 287 -16.90 2.94 3.75
C GLY A 287 -16.51 1.98 4.88
N ARG A 288 -17.21 2.05 6.01
CA ARG A 288 -16.90 1.25 7.21
C ARG A 288 -17.69 -0.07 7.30
N GLU A 289 -18.45 -0.44 6.29
CA GLU A 289 -19.23 -1.67 6.31
C GLU A 289 -18.33 -2.90 6.18
N SER A 290 -18.55 -3.88 7.07
CA SER A 290 -17.89 -5.20 7.04
C SER A 290 -18.29 -6.03 5.83
N TYR A 291 -17.50 -7.04 5.46
CA TYR A 291 -17.90 -7.96 4.40
C TYR A 291 -17.44 -9.40 4.61
N ILE A 292 -18.14 -10.31 3.90
CA ILE A 292 -17.83 -11.73 3.74
C ILE A 292 -17.59 -11.98 2.24
N HIS A 293 -16.42 -12.53 1.88
CA HIS A 293 -16.03 -12.71 0.49
C HIS A 293 -15.40 -14.07 0.21
N PRO A 294 -16.12 -15.04 -0.41
CA PRO A 294 -15.50 -16.21 -0.99
C PRO A 294 -14.56 -15.79 -2.13
N TYR A 295 -13.27 -16.09 -2.02
CA TYR A 295 -12.28 -15.60 -3.00
C TYR A 295 -11.48 -16.70 -3.69
N ILE A 296 -11.34 -17.86 -3.04
CA ILE A 296 -10.71 -19.05 -3.63
C ILE A 296 -11.61 -20.25 -3.43
N GLY A 297 -11.79 -21.04 -4.50
CA GLY A 297 -12.50 -22.30 -4.48
C GLY A 297 -11.74 -23.37 -5.28
N THR A 298 -11.39 -24.47 -4.63
CA THR A 298 -10.89 -25.68 -5.29
C THR A 298 -11.97 -26.74 -5.22
N LEU A 299 -12.40 -27.27 -6.34
CA LEU A 299 -13.49 -28.24 -6.43
C LEU A 299 -12.98 -29.57 -6.96
N ASP A 300 -13.23 -30.66 -6.20
CA ASP A 300 -12.92 -32.03 -6.56
C ASP A 300 -13.96 -33.00 -5.97
N ILE A 301 -14.04 -34.23 -6.48
CA ILE A 301 -15.02 -35.24 -6.00
C ILE A 301 -14.78 -35.57 -4.53
N GLU A 302 -13.52 -35.79 -4.13
CA GLU A 302 -13.17 -36.20 -2.77
C GLU A 302 -13.07 -35.03 -1.80
N THR A 303 -12.52 -33.89 -2.25
CA THR A 303 -12.31 -32.76 -1.35
C THR A 303 -12.47 -31.42 -2.08
N SER A 304 -13.52 -30.69 -1.76
CA SER A 304 -13.69 -29.31 -2.21
C SER A 304 -13.39 -28.36 -1.04
N VAL A 305 -12.69 -27.27 -1.34
CA VAL A 305 -12.28 -26.26 -0.34
C VAL A 305 -12.71 -24.88 -0.81
N VAL A 306 -13.32 -24.10 0.07
CA VAL A 306 -13.66 -22.69 -0.16
C VAL A 306 -13.01 -21.85 0.91
N LYS A 307 -12.17 -20.87 0.50
CA LYS A 307 -11.57 -19.86 1.39
C LYS A 307 -12.41 -18.58 1.31
N ILE A 308 -12.68 -17.99 2.46
CA ILE A 308 -13.60 -16.85 2.62
C ILE A 308 -12.93 -15.78 3.46
N LEU A 309 -12.79 -14.58 2.90
CA LEU A 309 -12.31 -13.42 3.65
C LEU A 309 -13.45 -12.86 4.51
N LEU A 310 -13.15 -12.62 5.77
CA LEU A 310 -13.99 -11.87 6.71
C LEU A 310 -13.25 -10.59 7.06
N ARG A 311 -13.90 -9.45 6.90
CA ARG A 311 -13.31 -8.12 7.14
C ARG A 311 -14.25 -7.25 7.95
N ASP A 312 -13.71 -6.68 9.03
CA ASP A 312 -14.41 -5.73 9.88
C ASP A 312 -13.40 -4.75 10.50
N PHE A 313 -13.79 -3.50 10.69
CA PHE A 313 -12.97 -2.53 11.43
C PHE A 313 -12.96 -2.84 12.94
N ASP A 314 -14.04 -3.42 13.44
CA ASP A 314 -14.19 -3.79 14.84
C ASP A 314 -14.02 -5.31 15.00
N ILE A 315 -13.10 -5.72 15.88
CA ILE A 315 -12.86 -7.13 16.16
C ILE A 315 -14.10 -7.85 16.71
N SER A 316 -14.98 -7.11 17.40
CA SER A 316 -16.23 -7.66 17.93
C SER A 316 -17.22 -8.06 16.84
N GLY A 317 -17.12 -7.49 15.64
CA GLY A 317 -17.97 -7.79 14.50
C GLY A 317 -17.73 -9.19 13.90
N PHE A 318 -16.53 -9.76 14.09
CA PHE A 318 -16.22 -11.09 13.54
C PHE A 318 -17.14 -12.21 14.01
N ALA A 319 -17.62 -12.15 15.25
CA ALA A 319 -18.54 -13.17 15.76
C ALA A 319 -19.80 -13.30 14.89
N GLY A 320 -20.34 -12.16 14.42
CA GLY A 320 -21.50 -12.13 13.53
C GLY A 320 -21.17 -12.63 12.12
N LEU A 321 -20.01 -12.23 11.57
CA LEU A 321 -19.57 -12.68 10.24
C LEU A 321 -19.33 -14.22 10.22
N GLU A 322 -18.62 -14.72 11.23
CA GLU A 322 -18.38 -16.17 11.37
C GLU A 322 -19.66 -16.96 11.56
N GLN A 323 -20.59 -16.44 12.37
CA GLN A 323 -21.88 -17.11 12.60
C GLN A 323 -22.66 -17.23 11.29
N LYS A 324 -22.68 -16.17 10.46
CA LYS A 324 -23.34 -16.22 9.16
C LYS A 324 -22.76 -17.32 8.25
N VAL A 325 -21.44 -17.48 8.19
CA VAL A 325 -20.80 -18.57 7.43
C VAL A 325 -21.16 -19.93 8.01
N LYS A 326 -21.13 -20.09 9.35
CA LYS A 326 -21.50 -21.34 10.03
C LYS A 326 -22.98 -21.73 9.80
N ASP A 327 -23.86 -20.74 9.73
CA ASP A 327 -25.28 -20.98 9.42
C ASP A 327 -25.44 -21.55 8.01
N LEU A 328 -24.73 -20.96 7.01
CA LEU A 328 -24.71 -21.48 5.65
C LEU A 328 -24.12 -22.90 5.56
N VAL A 329 -23.07 -23.18 6.32
CA VAL A 329 -22.50 -24.54 6.46
C VAL A 329 -23.53 -25.52 7.00
N ALA A 330 -24.21 -25.13 8.11
CA ALA A 330 -25.20 -25.99 8.75
C ALA A 330 -26.40 -26.31 7.84
N GLU A 331 -26.86 -25.33 7.06
CA GLU A 331 -27.93 -25.53 6.09
C GLU A 331 -27.49 -26.40 4.91
N THR A 332 -26.26 -26.21 4.42
CA THR A 332 -25.69 -27.07 3.38
C THR A 332 -25.52 -28.49 3.88
N GLN A 333 -25.07 -28.68 5.13
CA GLN A 333 -24.95 -30.01 5.75
C GLN A 333 -26.30 -30.74 5.84
N LYS A 334 -27.40 -30.02 6.14
CA LYS A 334 -28.75 -30.60 6.15
C LYS A 334 -29.17 -31.09 4.77
N LYS A 335 -28.85 -30.36 3.73
CA LYS A 335 -29.19 -30.68 2.35
C LYS A 335 -28.33 -31.83 1.77
N TYR A 336 -27.07 -31.91 2.22
CA TYR A 336 -26.09 -32.93 1.78
C TYR A 336 -25.60 -33.74 2.99
N PRO A 337 -26.45 -34.60 3.61
CA PRO A 337 -26.13 -35.29 4.86
C PRO A 337 -24.96 -36.26 4.77
N ASN A 338 -24.64 -36.74 3.56
CA ASN A 338 -23.54 -37.67 3.31
C ASN A 338 -22.19 -36.98 3.06
N VAL A 339 -22.16 -35.64 2.86
CA VAL A 339 -20.94 -34.87 2.73
C VAL A 339 -20.58 -34.37 4.12
N LYS A 340 -19.42 -34.75 4.68
CA LYS A 340 -18.91 -34.14 5.90
C LYS A 340 -18.38 -32.74 5.55
N ILE A 341 -18.77 -31.71 6.33
CA ILE A 341 -18.35 -30.35 6.12
C ILE A 341 -17.61 -29.85 7.37
N ASP A 342 -16.34 -29.49 7.19
CA ASP A 342 -15.51 -28.90 8.25
C ASP A 342 -15.39 -27.38 8.05
N TYR A 343 -15.37 -26.62 9.16
CA TYR A 343 -15.17 -25.19 9.21
C TYR A 343 -13.99 -24.86 10.12
N SER A 344 -13.10 -24.01 9.66
CA SER A 344 -12.06 -23.38 10.48
C SER A 344 -11.95 -21.88 10.16
N SER A 345 -11.41 -21.10 11.08
CA SER A 345 -11.07 -19.71 10.79
C SER A 345 -9.80 -19.29 11.52
N GLU A 346 -9.00 -18.46 10.87
CA GLU A 346 -7.71 -17.95 11.37
C GLU A 346 -7.69 -16.43 11.33
N LEU A 347 -7.14 -15.82 12.38
CA LEU A 347 -6.89 -14.39 12.43
C LEU A 347 -5.65 -14.08 11.58
N GLY A 348 -5.79 -13.19 10.60
CA GLY A 348 -4.69 -12.73 9.77
C GLY A 348 -3.96 -11.54 10.41
N TYR A 349 -4.66 -10.43 10.60
CA TYR A 349 -4.14 -9.23 11.25
C TYR A 349 -5.26 -8.45 11.95
N LEU A 350 -4.86 -7.55 12.86
CA LEU A 350 -5.76 -6.64 13.56
C LEU A 350 -5.71 -5.25 12.92
N ASN A 351 -6.78 -4.48 13.13
CA ASN A 351 -6.84 -3.07 12.82
C ASN A 351 -5.67 -2.33 13.47
N MET A 352 -4.83 -1.66 12.66
CA MET A 352 -3.67 -0.94 13.17
C MET A 352 -4.03 0.20 14.14
N LYS A 353 -5.25 0.71 14.10
CA LYS A 353 -5.74 1.74 15.01
C LYS A 353 -5.68 1.31 16.48
N GLU A 354 -5.80 0.00 16.77
CA GLU A 354 -5.71 -0.50 18.14
C GLU A 354 -4.38 -0.14 18.81
N VAL A 355 -3.32 0.03 18.04
CA VAL A 355 -2.00 0.48 18.50
C VAL A 355 -1.80 1.97 18.19
N LEU A 356 -2.12 2.43 16.97
CA LEU A 356 -1.82 3.79 16.52
C LEU A 356 -2.57 4.88 17.29
N LYS A 357 -3.71 4.55 17.93
CA LYS A 357 -4.42 5.48 18.83
C LYS A 357 -3.55 6.03 19.97
N ASP A 358 -2.52 5.28 20.38
CA ASP A 358 -1.58 5.67 21.42
C ASP A 358 -0.41 6.53 20.89
N TYR A 359 -0.33 6.71 19.54
CA TYR A 359 0.69 7.46 18.84
C TYR A 359 0.11 8.46 17.83
N PRO A 360 -0.83 9.34 18.25
CA PRO A 360 -1.55 10.23 17.33
C PRO A 360 -0.63 11.17 16.54
N GLN A 361 0.55 11.50 17.10
CA GLN A 361 1.53 12.36 16.43
C GLN A 361 2.02 11.79 15.09
N LEU A 362 2.00 10.47 14.89
CA LEU A 362 2.41 9.88 13.60
C LEU A 362 1.51 10.39 12.47
N THR A 363 0.21 10.29 12.65
CA THR A 363 -0.78 10.71 11.65
C THR A 363 -0.90 12.24 11.61
N ASP A 364 -0.85 12.93 12.76
CA ASP A 364 -0.95 14.39 12.82
C ASP A 364 0.22 15.06 12.09
N TYR A 365 1.45 14.54 12.24
CA TYR A 365 2.63 15.05 11.53
C TYR A 365 2.56 14.76 10.03
N ALA A 366 2.04 13.61 9.64
CA ALA A 366 1.82 13.29 8.23
C ALA A 366 0.80 14.23 7.57
N ILE A 367 -0.33 14.50 8.22
CA ILE A 367 -1.34 15.46 7.76
C ILE A 367 -0.75 16.88 7.67
N GLU A 368 0.04 17.30 8.67
CA GLU A 368 0.72 18.60 8.63
C GLU A 368 1.74 18.65 7.47
N ALA A 369 2.49 17.58 7.23
CA ALA A 369 3.45 17.51 6.14
C ALA A 369 2.78 17.65 4.77
N ALA A 370 1.65 16.98 4.56
CA ALA A 370 0.85 17.08 3.36
C ALA A 370 0.28 18.53 3.17
N LYS A 371 -0.20 19.14 4.25
CA LYS A 371 -0.65 20.54 4.21
C LYS A 371 0.49 21.51 3.86
N ARG A 372 1.70 21.28 4.34
CA ARG A 372 2.89 22.07 3.93
C ARG A 372 3.20 21.89 2.45
N ALA A 373 2.92 20.75 1.86
CA ALA A 373 3.00 20.49 0.42
C ALA A 373 1.81 21.06 -0.39
N GLY A 374 0.84 21.71 0.28
CA GLY A 374 -0.35 22.30 -0.34
C GLY A 374 -1.44 21.29 -0.66
N ILE A 375 -1.47 20.16 0.05
CA ILE A 375 -2.47 19.10 -0.09
C ILE A 375 -3.48 19.21 1.05
N ASP A 376 -4.78 19.10 0.73
CA ASP A 376 -5.84 18.97 1.74
C ASP A 376 -5.89 17.53 2.24
N ALA A 377 -5.19 17.26 3.34
CA ALA A 377 -5.02 15.93 3.88
C ALA A 377 -5.96 15.63 5.04
N HIS A 378 -6.43 14.39 5.07
CA HIS A 378 -7.37 13.88 6.07
C HIS A 378 -7.10 12.40 6.42
N ARG A 379 -7.69 11.93 7.50
CA ARG A 379 -7.67 10.51 7.85
C ARG A 379 -8.65 9.74 6.99
N LYS A 380 -8.20 8.67 6.36
CA LYS A 380 -9.03 7.75 5.58
C LYS A 380 -8.73 6.30 5.99
N PRO A 381 -9.71 5.53 6.44
CA PRO A 381 -9.49 4.13 6.78
C PRO A 381 -9.32 3.28 5.52
N ILE A 382 -8.47 2.23 5.60
CA ILE A 382 -8.23 1.27 4.52
C ILE A 382 -9.13 0.05 4.72
N ARG A 383 -9.84 -0.35 3.67
CA ARG A 383 -10.69 -1.56 3.64
C ARG A 383 -9.91 -2.86 3.37
N GLY A 384 -8.62 -2.88 3.68
CA GLY A 384 -7.68 -3.98 3.52
C GLY A 384 -6.65 -3.96 4.63
N GLY A 385 -5.54 -4.66 4.42
CA GLY A 385 -4.32 -4.60 5.22
C GLY A 385 -3.21 -3.98 4.41
N THR A 386 -2.11 -3.64 5.08
CA THR A 386 -0.87 -3.16 4.49
C THR A 386 0.30 -3.75 5.27
N ASP A 387 1.51 -3.67 4.74
CA ASP A 387 2.73 -3.94 5.51
C ASP A 387 2.73 -3.15 6.82
N GLY A 388 2.20 -1.90 6.81
CA GLY A 388 2.06 -1.06 7.99
C GLY A 388 1.18 -1.66 9.08
N SER A 389 0.06 -2.30 8.73
CA SER A 389 -0.82 -2.94 9.70
C SER A 389 -0.15 -4.14 10.36
N ARG A 390 0.62 -4.93 9.61
CA ARG A 390 1.37 -6.08 10.13
C ARG A 390 2.55 -5.64 10.99
N LEU A 391 3.33 -4.65 10.55
CA LEU A 391 4.44 -4.07 11.34
C LEU A 391 3.93 -3.47 12.66
N THR A 392 2.77 -2.80 12.62
CA THR A 392 2.13 -2.26 13.82
C THR A 392 1.78 -3.37 14.81
N ALA A 393 1.25 -4.49 14.33
CA ALA A 393 0.99 -5.68 15.16
C ALA A 393 2.29 -6.32 15.69
N MET A 394 3.40 -6.23 14.97
CA MET A 394 4.72 -6.71 15.37
C MET A 394 5.44 -5.73 16.33
N GLY A 395 4.83 -4.62 16.71
CA GLY A 395 5.35 -3.64 17.66
C GLY A 395 6.07 -2.44 17.06
N LEU A 396 5.96 -2.22 15.75
CA LEU A 396 6.46 -1.03 15.07
C LEU A 396 5.28 -0.18 14.57
N PRO A 397 4.85 0.87 15.28
CA PRO A 397 3.73 1.71 14.86
C PRO A 397 3.98 2.33 13.48
N THR A 398 3.12 1.99 12.49
CA THR A 398 3.35 2.30 11.08
C THR A 398 2.03 2.66 10.38
N PRO A 399 1.63 3.95 10.33
CA PRO A 399 0.53 4.41 9.48
C PRO A 399 0.92 4.40 8.01
N ASN A 400 -0.07 4.54 7.10
CA ASN A 400 0.11 4.55 5.67
C ASN A 400 -0.06 5.95 5.07
N LEU A 401 0.79 6.31 4.11
CA LEU A 401 0.80 7.56 3.37
C LEU A 401 0.41 7.32 1.91
N PHE A 402 -0.24 8.30 1.30
CA PHE A 402 -0.62 8.31 -0.11
C PHE A 402 0.57 8.37 -1.07
N THR A 403 0.37 7.88 -2.30
CA THR A 403 1.29 7.95 -3.44
C THR A 403 0.72 8.75 -4.62
N GLY A 404 -0.56 9.12 -4.56
CA GLY A 404 -1.27 9.76 -5.66
C GLY A 404 -1.64 8.79 -6.79
N GLY A 405 -1.57 7.49 -6.56
CA GLY A 405 -2.03 6.45 -7.49
C GLY A 405 -3.53 6.18 -7.39
N HIS A 406 -4.08 5.52 -8.41
CA HIS A 406 -5.51 5.24 -8.52
C HIS A 406 -5.75 3.90 -9.20
N ASN A 407 -6.90 3.26 -8.92
CA ASN A 407 -7.39 2.03 -9.55
C ASN A 407 -6.40 0.86 -9.47
N PHE A 408 -5.77 0.68 -8.35
CA PHE A 408 -4.78 -0.37 -8.08
C PHE A 408 -5.29 -1.76 -8.45
N HIS A 409 -4.38 -2.71 -8.70
CA HIS A 409 -4.64 -4.10 -9.08
C HIS A 409 -5.39 -4.28 -10.41
N GLY A 410 -5.43 -3.26 -11.26
CA GLY A 410 -6.20 -3.28 -12.51
C GLY A 410 -5.49 -2.68 -13.71
N LYS A 411 -6.03 -2.94 -14.92
CA LYS A 411 -5.53 -2.35 -16.16
C LYS A 411 -5.79 -0.84 -16.28
N LEU A 412 -6.75 -0.32 -15.49
CA LEU A 412 -7.13 1.10 -15.45
C LEU A 412 -6.32 1.88 -14.41
N GLU A 413 -5.28 1.28 -13.86
CA GLU A 413 -4.37 1.91 -12.92
C GLU A 413 -3.69 3.13 -13.54
N PHE A 414 -3.61 4.22 -12.79
CA PHE A 414 -2.93 5.44 -13.23
C PHE A 414 -2.31 6.20 -12.05
N ASN A 415 -1.34 7.03 -12.36
CA ASN A 415 -0.77 8.04 -11.46
C ASN A 415 -0.53 9.33 -12.26
N SER A 416 -0.07 10.38 -11.60
CA SER A 416 0.26 11.63 -12.26
C SER A 416 1.63 12.16 -11.84
N ARG A 417 2.21 13.02 -12.68
CA ARG A 417 3.46 13.71 -12.32
C ARG A 417 3.29 14.50 -11.02
N LYS A 418 2.19 15.23 -10.88
CA LYS A 418 1.87 16.00 -9.67
C LYS A 418 1.70 15.11 -8.45
N GLY A 419 1.06 13.92 -8.62
CA GLY A 419 0.92 12.91 -7.57
C GLY A 419 2.27 12.54 -6.99
N LEU A 420 3.17 12.05 -7.82
CA LEU A 420 4.52 11.64 -7.45
C LEU A 420 5.36 12.79 -6.84
N GLU A 421 5.27 14.00 -7.41
CA GLU A 421 5.99 15.18 -6.89
C GLU A 421 5.47 15.60 -5.51
N LYS A 422 4.15 15.65 -5.32
CA LYS A 422 3.51 16.10 -4.08
C LYS A 422 3.67 15.09 -2.94
N SER A 423 3.61 13.81 -3.24
CA SER A 423 3.92 12.78 -2.28
C SER A 423 5.39 12.88 -1.83
N THR A 424 6.34 12.99 -2.77
CA THR A 424 7.76 13.21 -2.45
C THR A 424 7.96 14.46 -1.57
N GLU A 425 7.30 15.58 -1.89
CA GLU A 425 7.36 16.81 -1.09
C GLU A 425 6.81 16.59 0.34
N THR A 426 5.76 15.81 0.47
CA THR A 426 5.18 15.44 1.76
C THR A 426 6.18 14.65 2.62
N LEU A 427 6.89 13.67 2.05
CA LEU A 427 7.92 12.92 2.77
C LEU A 427 9.04 13.85 3.29
N ILE A 428 9.48 14.81 2.48
CA ILE A 428 10.49 15.80 2.88
C ILE A 428 9.99 16.67 4.02
N ASN A 429 8.76 17.18 3.93
CA ASN A 429 8.15 17.97 4.99
C ASN A 429 8.01 17.17 6.29
N LEU A 430 7.67 15.88 6.18
CA LEU A 430 7.47 14.99 7.32
C LEU A 430 8.77 14.79 8.11
N VAL A 431 9.90 14.55 7.44
CA VAL A 431 11.19 14.42 8.14
C VAL A 431 11.63 15.73 8.79
N GLN A 432 11.29 16.90 8.21
CA GLN A 432 11.53 18.21 8.82
C GLN A 432 10.65 18.42 10.06
N ILE A 433 9.37 18.07 10.01
CA ILE A 433 8.44 18.16 11.15
C ILE A 433 8.94 17.31 12.31
N TRP A 434 9.42 16.08 12.04
CA TRP A 434 10.02 15.25 13.06
C TRP A 434 11.28 15.89 13.67
N ALA A 435 12.12 16.55 12.86
CA ALA A 435 13.29 17.28 13.36
C ALA A 435 12.90 18.50 14.22
N GLU A 436 11.82 19.20 13.86
CA GLU A 436 11.30 20.37 14.59
C GLU A 436 10.65 20.01 15.93
N LYS A 437 9.85 18.93 15.94
CA LYS A 437 8.98 18.59 17.07
C LYS A 437 9.54 17.48 17.96
N GLY A 438 10.43 16.66 17.42
CA GLY A 438 10.91 15.46 18.11
C GLY A 438 9.81 14.42 18.31
N GLY A 439 9.95 13.58 19.30
CA GLY A 439 8.96 12.56 19.67
C GLY A 439 8.05 12.99 20.83
N LYS A 440 7.68 14.28 20.88
CA LYS A 440 6.84 14.85 21.96
C LYS A 440 5.39 14.44 21.82
#